data_b295fab6c419f55eff3ec4519a04af7c
#
_entry.id   b295fab6c419f55eff3ec4519a04af7c
#
_cell.length_a   1.000
_cell.length_b   1.000
_cell.length_c   1.000
_cell.angle_alpha   90.00
_cell.angle_beta   90.00
_cell.angle_gamma   90.00
#
_symmetry.space_group_name_H-M   'P 1'
#
loop_
_entity.id
_entity.type
_entity.pdbx_description
1 polymer ?
#
loop_
_entity_poly.entity_id
_entity_poly.type
_entity_poly.pdbx_seq_one_letter_code
_entity_poly.pdbx_strand_id
1 'polypeptide(L)'
;MLEHHFWEKFRKWVPHQDVDEVYDVEKIGFEGEEGFVVLLRPDHFQEEKRSEWALRLVWDRIVSYTVTDESYRPELWVSEKTPNQEIWTFYLSETSDHLTRFREENYLVPEETHHFFICGTNLMADILSDEYPTVTFLKWDSKLQ
;
A
#
# COMPACT_ATOMS: atom_id res chain seq x y z
N MET A 1 -6.17 23.63 -14.05
CA MET A 1 -6.23 23.40 -12.60
C MET A 1 -6.35 21.91 -12.36
N LEU A 2 -5.46 21.38 -11.54
CA LEU A 2 -5.52 19.97 -11.19
C LEU A 2 -6.66 19.74 -10.22
N GLU A 3 -7.63 18.97 -10.64
CA GLU A 3 -8.67 18.51 -9.74
C GLU A 3 -8.15 17.32 -8.96
N HIS A 4 -8.19 17.42 -7.65
CA HIS A 4 -7.60 16.40 -6.79
C HIS A 4 -8.65 15.44 -6.29
N HIS A 5 -9.00 14.49 -7.16
CA HIS A 5 -9.98 13.47 -6.88
C HIS A 5 -9.35 12.12 -6.55
N PHE A 6 -8.05 12.13 -6.24
CA PHE A 6 -7.32 10.88 -6.00
C PHE A 6 -8.02 10.00 -4.97
N TRP A 7 -8.38 10.60 -3.82
CA TRP A 7 -8.95 9.86 -2.71
C TRP A 7 -10.40 9.44 -2.86
N GLU A 8 -11.13 10.04 -3.79
CA GLU A 8 -12.57 9.79 -3.93
C GLU A 8 -12.90 8.32 -4.26
N LYS A 9 -12.00 7.64 -4.94
CA LYS A 9 -12.23 6.26 -5.39
C LYS A 9 -11.60 5.23 -4.47
N PHE A 10 -10.97 5.67 -3.39
CA PHE A 10 -10.35 4.79 -2.42
C PHE A 10 -11.17 4.70 -1.14
N ARG A 11 -11.11 3.54 -0.54
CA ARG A 11 -11.64 3.33 0.81
C ARG A 11 -10.53 2.86 1.72
N LYS A 12 -10.69 3.10 3.01
CA LYS A 12 -9.78 2.57 4.02
C LYS A 12 -9.82 1.05 3.97
N TRP A 13 -8.64 0.45 3.95
CA TRP A 13 -8.50 -1.00 4.01
C TRP A 13 -7.80 -1.38 5.30
N VAL A 14 -8.39 -2.31 6.03
CA VAL A 14 -7.82 -2.82 7.27
C VAL A 14 -7.36 -4.25 7.02
N PRO A 15 -6.07 -4.47 6.68
CA PRO A 15 -5.59 -5.80 6.34
C PRO A 15 -5.64 -6.78 7.51
N HIS A 16 -5.58 -6.26 8.74
CA HIS A 16 -5.70 -7.06 9.96
C HIS A 16 -6.10 -6.15 11.11
N GLN A 17 -6.85 -6.69 12.06
CA GLN A 17 -7.37 -5.90 13.20
C GLN A 17 -6.27 -5.27 14.06
N ASP A 18 -5.08 -5.84 14.07
CA ASP A 18 -3.99 -5.40 14.94
C ASP A 18 -2.98 -4.49 14.22
N VAL A 19 -3.28 -4.01 13.00
CA VAL A 19 -2.35 -3.12 12.31
C VAL A 19 -2.31 -1.74 12.96
N ASP A 20 -1.14 -1.12 12.88
CA ASP A 20 -0.95 0.26 13.29
C ASP A 20 -1.43 1.21 12.19
N GLU A 21 -1.47 2.51 12.52
CA GLU A 21 -1.95 3.53 11.59
C GLU A 21 -0.88 3.95 10.59
N VAL A 22 0.37 4.00 11.02
CA VAL A 22 1.47 4.58 10.25
C VAL A 22 2.62 3.59 10.15
N TYR A 23 3.10 3.38 8.92
CA TYR A 23 4.19 2.45 8.63
C TYR A 23 5.22 3.07 7.70
N ASP A 24 6.47 2.66 7.90
CA ASP A 24 7.52 2.78 6.88
C ASP A 24 7.52 1.52 6.04
N VAL A 25 7.77 1.64 4.75
CA VAL A 25 8.03 0.49 3.89
C VAL A 25 9.51 0.16 4.00
N GLU A 26 9.82 -1.01 4.52
CA GLU A 26 11.21 -1.46 4.71
C GLU A 26 11.71 -2.26 3.50
N LYS A 27 10.84 -3.02 2.85
CA LYS A 27 11.19 -3.85 1.72
C LYS A 27 9.97 -4.07 0.84
N ILE A 28 10.18 -4.07 -0.47
CA ILE A 28 9.13 -4.34 -1.44
C ILE A 28 9.73 -5.02 -2.67
N GLY A 29 9.10 -6.09 -3.13
CA GLY A 29 9.53 -6.78 -4.32
C GLY A 29 9.20 -8.26 -4.31
N PHE A 30 9.65 -8.96 -5.34
CA PHE A 30 9.47 -10.40 -5.45
C PHE A 30 10.53 -11.13 -4.63
N GLU A 31 10.11 -12.12 -3.86
CA GLU A 31 11.00 -12.93 -3.03
C GLU A 31 10.89 -14.41 -3.41
N GLY A 32 11.68 -14.85 -4.38
CA GLY A 32 11.75 -16.24 -4.79
C GLY A 32 10.39 -16.84 -5.08
N GLU A 33 10.10 -17.98 -4.46
CA GLU A 33 8.84 -18.69 -4.63
C GLU A 33 7.71 -18.14 -3.76
N GLU A 34 8.02 -17.23 -2.85
CA GLU A 34 7.01 -16.71 -1.92
C GLU A 34 6.00 -15.76 -2.57
N GLY A 35 6.43 -15.05 -3.62
CA GLY A 35 5.58 -14.11 -4.33
C GLY A 35 6.03 -12.67 -4.15
N PHE A 36 5.08 -11.75 -4.18
CA PHE A 36 5.33 -10.33 -4.03
C PHE A 36 5.16 -9.93 -2.58
N VAL A 37 6.21 -9.37 -1.98
CA VAL A 37 6.27 -9.10 -0.54
C VAL A 37 6.40 -7.61 -0.28
N VAL A 38 5.62 -7.11 0.67
CA VAL A 38 5.80 -5.79 1.26
C VAL A 38 6.02 -5.97 2.75
N LEU A 39 7.19 -5.54 3.21
CA LEU A 39 7.55 -5.57 4.62
C LEU A 39 7.48 -4.16 5.17
N LEU A 40 6.70 -3.96 6.22
CA LEU A 40 6.46 -2.66 6.81
C LEU A 40 6.80 -2.68 8.29
N ARG A 41 7.28 -1.56 8.77
CA ARG A 41 7.57 -1.39 10.18
C ARG A 41 6.78 -0.20 10.71
N PRO A 42 6.07 -0.33 11.84
CA PRO A 42 5.33 0.80 12.40
C PRO A 42 6.24 1.98 12.67
N ASP A 43 5.77 3.16 12.31
CA ASP A 43 6.48 4.40 12.58
C ASP A 43 5.73 5.20 13.65
N HIS A 44 6.34 5.31 14.82
CA HIS A 44 5.78 5.99 15.98
C HIS A 44 6.56 7.27 16.24
N PHE A 45 6.22 8.32 15.52
CA PHE A 45 6.94 9.59 15.62
C PHE A 45 7.01 10.18 17.02
N GLN A 46 6.01 9.89 17.84
CA GLN A 46 5.90 10.47 19.18
C GLN A 46 6.22 9.49 20.30
N GLU A 47 6.55 8.26 19.96
CA GLU A 47 6.90 7.25 20.93
C GLU A 47 8.40 7.02 20.97
N GLU A 48 8.93 6.79 22.15
CA GLU A 48 10.36 6.53 22.34
C GLU A 48 10.80 5.20 21.73
N LYS A 49 9.85 4.26 21.58
CA LYS A 49 10.14 2.93 21.03
C LYS A 49 9.22 2.61 19.88
N ARG A 50 9.81 2.26 18.75
CA ARG A 50 9.06 1.66 17.64
C ARG A 50 8.60 0.27 18.06
N SER A 51 7.47 -0.15 17.52
CA SER A 51 6.99 -1.51 17.70
C SER A 51 8.07 -2.52 17.28
N GLU A 52 8.19 -3.60 18.03
CA GLU A 52 9.07 -4.71 17.69
C GLU A 52 8.47 -5.60 16.59
N TRP A 53 7.22 -5.38 16.22
CA TRP A 53 6.51 -6.23 15.26
C TRP A 53 6.45 -5.55 13.91
N ALA A 54 6.97 -6.22 12.91
CA ALA A 54 6.82 -5.82 11.52
C ALA A 54 5.59 -6.48 10.93
N LEU A 55 5.01 -5.84 9.92
CA LEU A 55 3.89 -6.36 9.16
C LEU A 55 4.39 -6.83 7.80
N ARG A 56 4.07 -8.06 7.43
CA ARG A 56 4.45 -8.63 6.16
C ARG A 56 3.21 -8.98 5.36
N LEU A 57 3.09 -8.37 4.18
CA LEU A 57 2.02 -8.65 3.23
C LEU A 57 2.61 -9.44 2.07
N VAL A 58 1.99 -10.55 1.72
CA VAL A 58 2.46 -11.40 0.63
C VAL A 58 1.31 -11.69 -0.33
N TRP A 59 1.48 -11.29 -1.59
CA TRP A 59 0.60 -11.67 -2.68
C TRP A 59 1.26 -12.83 -3.43
N ASP A 60 0.51 -13.92 -3.66
CA ASP A 60 1.02 -15.03 -4.46
C ASP A 60 1.34 -14.58 -5.89
N ARG A 61 0.53 -13.66 -6.40
CA ARG A 61 0.77 -13.03 -7.69
C ARG A 61 0.18 -11.63 -7.71
N ILE A 62 0.78 -10.80 -8.54
CA ILE A 62 0.28 -9.45 -8.79
C ILE A 62 0.18 -9.22 -10.29
N VAL A 63 -0.66 -8.26 -10.69
CA VAL A 63 -0.77 -7.85 -12.09
C VAL A 63 0.29 -6.80 -12.41
N SER A 64 0.49 -5.85 -11.51
CA SER A 64 1.43 -4.74 -11.70
C SER A 64 1.77 -4.12 -10.36
N TYR A 65 2.92 -3.46 -10.29
CA TYR A 65 3.22 -2.63 -9.14
C TYR A 65 4.05 -1.43 -9.55
N THR A 66 3.90 -0.35 -8.77
CA THR A 66 4.68 0.88 -8.95
C THR A 66 5.07 1.38 -7.56
N VAL A 67 6.34 1.74 -7.41
CA VAL A 67 6.84 2.32 -6.16
C VAL A 67 7.29 3.73 -6.44
N THR A 68 6.84 4.66 -5.61
CA THR A 68 7.15 6.07 -5.79
C THR A 68 7.57 6.67 -4.46
N ASP A 69 8.64 7.46 -4.48
CA ASP A 69 8.99 8.27 -3.32
C ASP A 69 7.87 9.29 -3.07
N GLU A 70 7.54 9.53 -1.82
CA GLU A 70 6.41 10.41 -1.46
C GLU A 70 6.52 11.80 -2.06
N SER A 71 7.72 12.32 -2.23
CA SER A 71 7.94 13.68 -2.75
C SER A 71 7.52 13.84 -4.21
N TYR A 72 7.31 12.74 -4.91
CA TYR A 72 6.86 12.74 -6.31
C TYR A 72 5.36 12.50 -6.49
N ARG A 73 4.61 12.55 -5.39
CA ARG A 73 3.15 12.36 -5.41
C ARG A 73 2.43 13.57 -4.80
N PRO A 74 2.59 14.77 -5.40
CA PRO A 74 1.98 15.98 -4.83
C PRO A 74 0.45 15.94 -4.80
N GLU A 75 -0.19 15.17 -5.67
CA GLU A 75 -1.65 15.02 -5.67
C GLU A 75 -2.20 14.51 -4.35
N LEU A 76 -1.39 13.79 -3.58
CA LEU A 76 -1.82 13.27 -2.28
C LEU A 76 -1.88 14.34 -1.20
N TRP A 77 -1.08 15.39 -1.37
CA TRP A 77 -0.94 16.45 -0.37
C TRP A 77 -1.83 17.66 -0.66
N VAL A 78 -2.30 17.77 -1.90
CA VAL A 78 -3.21 18.85 -2.28
C VAL A 78 -4.65 18.49 -1.98
N SER A 79 -4.97 17.19 -1.94
CA SER A 79 -6.26 16.74 -1.49
C SER A 79 -6.31 16.79 0.04
N GLU A 80 -7.22 17.58 0.57
CA GLU A 80 -7.35 17.77 2.01
C GLU A 80 -7.97 16.57 2.74
N LYS A 81 -8.52 15.62 1.98
CA LYS A 81 -9.32 14.55 2.57
C LYS A 81 -8.90 13.18 2.11
N THR A 82 -8.28 12.43 3.01
CA THR A 82 -8.14 10.99 2.87
C THR A 82 -9.50 10.33 3.19
N PRO A 83 -9.70 9.07 2.78
CA PRO A 83 -10.89 8.34 3.19
C PRO A 83 -11.04 8.35 4.71
N ASN A 84 -12.25 8.69 5.17
CA ASN A 84 -12.60 8.80 6.59
C ASN A 84 -11.81 9.87 7.37
N GLN A 85 -11.05 10.72 6.68
CA GLN A 85 -10.25 11.80 7.29
C GLN A 85 -9.30 11.30 8.39
N GLU A 86 -8.80 10.08 8.24
CA GLU A 86 -7.90 9.47 9.20
C GLU A 86 -6.48 9.39 8.67
N ILE A 87 -5.52 9.36 9.58
CA ILE A 87 -4.15 8.99 9.27
C ILE A 87 -4.13 7.47 9.12
N TRP A 88 -3.75 6.98 7.95
CA TRP A 88 -3.79 5.55 7.66
C TRP A 88 -2.79 5.21 6.56
N THR A 89 -2.40 3.96 6.48
CA THR A 89 -1.40 3.49 5.51
C THR A 89 -2.03 2.73 4.35
N PHE A 90 -3.15 2.02 4.60
CA PHE A 90 -3.67 1.04 3.66
C PHE A 90 -5.00 1.48 3.05
N TYR A 91 -5.05 1.50 1.72
CA TYR A 91 -6.24 1.90 0.97
C TYR A 91 -6.51 0.92 -0.15
N LEU A 92 -7.76 0.87 -0.59
CA LEU A 92 -8.20 -0.08 -1.60
C LEU A 92 -9.19 0.59 -2.54
N SER A 93 -9.07 0.28 -3.83
CA SER A 93 -10.01 0.77 -4.83
C SER A 93 -10.22 -0.28 -5.92
N GLU A 94 -11.44 -0.36 -6.40
CA GLU A 94 -11.79 -1.16 -7.58
C GLU A 94 -11.97 -0.28 -8.83
N THR A 95 -11.92 1.04 -8.67
CA THR A 95 -12.24 1.99 -9.72
C THR A 95 -11.26 3.15 -9.83
N SER A 96 -10.06 3.01 -9.25
CA SER A 96 -9.05 4.07 -9.30
C SER A 96 -8.69 4.44 -10.73
N ASP A 97 -8.23 5.67 -10.93
CA ASP A 97 -7.77 6.11 -12.24
C ASP A 97 -6.58 5.30 -12.73
N HIS A 98 -5.69 4.92 -11.81
CA HIS A 98 -4.54 4.08 -12.12
C HIS A 98 -4.98 2.72 -12.68
N LEU A 99 -5.92 2.06 -12.01
CA LEU A 99 -6.45 0.77 -12.45
C LEU A 99 -7.21 0.91 -13.76
N THR A 100 -8.03 1.94 -13.89
CA THR A 100 -8.81 2.17 -15.12
C THR A 100 -7.87 2.35 -16.31
N ARG A 101 -6.84 3.15 -16.16
CA ARG A 101 -5.84 3.38 -17.22
C ARG A 101 -5.11 2.09 -17.57
N PHE A 102 -4.74 1.31 -16.56
CA PHE A 102 -4.06 0.04 -16.79
C PHE A 102 -4.92 -0.93 -17.58
N ARG A 103 -6.24 -0.98 -17.30
CA ARG A 103 -7.18 -1.82 -18.05
C ARG A 103 -7.32 -1.38 -19.50
N GLU A 104 -7.28 -0.08 -19.75
CA GLU A 104 -7.37 0.45 -21.11
C GLU A 104 -6.15 0.07 -21.95
N GLU A 105 -4.99 -0.05 -21.33
CA GLU A 105 -3.74 -0.36 -21.98
C GLU A 105 -3.43 -1.85 -22.07
N ASN A 106 -4.16 -2.69 -21.34
CA ASN A 106 -3.86 -4.11 -21.21
C ASN A 106 -5.14 -4.95 -21.29
N TYR A 107 -5.13 -5.98 -22.14
CA TYR A 107 -6.34 -6.78 -22.43
C TYR A 107 -6.64 -7.88 -21.43
N LEU A 108 -5.64 -8.36 -20.71
CA LEU A 108 -5.80 -9.58 -19.90
C LEU A 108 -5.82 -9.32 -18.38
N VAL A 109 -6.31 -8.15 -18.01
CA VAL A 109 -6.43 -7.81 -16.58
C VAL A 109 -7.67 -8.51 -16.02
N PRO A 110 -7.52 -9.34 -14.95
CA PRO A 110 -8.67 -10.00 -14.33
C PRO A 110 -9.72 -8.99 -13.86
N GLU A 111 -10.98 -9.34 -13.97
CA GLU A 111 -12.09 -8.45 -13.58
C GLU A 111 -12.05 -8.09 -12.09
N GLU A 112 -11.62 -9.02 -11.25
CA GLU A 112 -11.57 -8.83 -9.80
C GLU A 112 -10.33 -8.07 -9.34
N THR A 113 -9.55 -7.49 -10.27
CA THR A 113 -8.35 -6.77 -9.89
C THR A 113 -8.68 -5.55 -9.04
N HIS A 114 -7.97 -5.44 -7.93
CA HIS A 114 -8.07 -4.31 -7.02
C HIS A 114 -6.78 -3.50 -7.08
N HIS A 115 -6.89 -2.24 -6.73
CA HIS A 115 -5.75 -1.37 -6.52
C HIS A 115 -5.51 -1.25 -5.02
N PHE A 116 -4.47 -1.91 -4.55
CA PHE A 116 -4.00 -1.78 -3.17
C PHE A 116 -3.01 -0.62 -3.14
N PHE A 117 -3.33 0.42 -2.38
CA PHE A 117 -2.46 1.57 -2.25
C PHE A 117 -1.88 1.59 -0.83
N ILE A 118 -0.55 1.50 -0.75
CA ILE A 118 0.17 1.55 0.52
C ILE A 118 0.86 2.90 0.61
N CYS A 119 0.39 3.72 1.54
CA CYS A 119 0.89 5.07 1.76
C CYS A 119 1.84 5.07 2.95
N GLY A 120 3.08 4.62 2.73
CA GLY A 120 4.11 4.62 3.76
C GLY A 120 4.66 6.02 3.98
N THR A 121 5.36 6.21 5.07
CA THR A 121 5.96 7.51 5.38
C THR A 121 7.13 7.85 4.46
N ASN A 122 7.73 6.84 3.86
CA ASN A 122 8.91 7.01 3.00
C ASN A 122 8.60 6.71 1.53
N LEU A 123 7.78 5.71 1.27
CA LEU A 123 7.46 5.25 -0.08
C LEU A 123 5.98 5.00 -0.22
N MET A 124 5.48 5.15 -1.43
CA MET A 124 4.10 4.81 -1.77
C MET A 124 4.13 3.69 -2.80
N ALA A 125 3.28 2.70 -2.60
CA ALA A 125 3.19 1.55 -3.48
C ALA A 125 1.79 1.40 -4.03
N ASP A 126 1.70 1.28 -5.34
CA ASP A 126 0.47 0.96 -6.07
C ASP A 126 0.59 -0.48 -6.54
N ILE A 127 -0.24 -1.37 -6.00
CA ILE A 127 -0.20 -2.79 -6.31
C ILE A 127 -1.55 -3.18 -6.91
N LEU A 128 -1.53 -3.72 -8.12
CA LEU A 128 -2.71 -4.24 -8.78
C LEU A 128 -2.69 -5.77 -8.67
N SER A 129 -3.71 -6.34 -8.07
CA SER A 129 -3.83 -7.79 -7.94
C SER A 129 -5.29 -8.20 -7.84
N ASP A 130 -5.60 -9.39 -8.32
CA ASP A 130 -6.93 -9.98 -8.21
C ASP A 130 -7.10 -10.78 -6.92
N GLU A 131 -6.10 -10.79 -6.06
CA GLU A 131 -6.17 -11.49 -4.79
C GLU A 131 -5.69 -10.61 -3.63
N TYR A 132 -6.15 -10.94 -2.43
CA TYR A 132 -5.72 -10.27 -1.22
C TYR A 132 -4.43 -10.90 -0.71
N PRO A 133 -3.58 -10.10 -0.06
CA PRO A 133 -2.33 -10.65 0.47
C PRO A 133 -2.56 -11.48 1.73
N THR A 134 -1.64 -12.39 1.99
CA THR A 134 -1.52 -13.04 3.28
C THR A 134 -0.83 -12.07 4.23
N VAL A 135 -1.40 -11.89 5.41
CA VAL A 135 -0.93 -10.93 6.40
C VAL A 135 -0.25 -11.68 7.54
N THR A 136 0.99 -11.30 7.85
CA THR A 136 1.77 -11.93 8.91
C THR A 136 2.47 -10.86 9.73
N PHE A 137 2.48 -11.01 11.05
CA PHE A 137 3.29 -10.18 11.93
C PHE A 137 4.56 -10.92 12.27
N LEU A 138 5.70 -10.23 12.12
CA LEU A 138 7.03 -10.77 12.41
C LEU A 138 7.70 -9.92 13.46
N LYS A 139 8.44 -10.57 14.35
CA LYS A 139 9.28 -9.81 15.27
C LYS A 139 10.37 -9.12 14.47
N TRP A 140 10.53 -7.83 14.67
CA TRP A 140 11.53 -7.07 13.91
C TRP A 140 12.93 -7.52 14.28
N ASP A 141 13.71 -7.80 13.23
CA ASP A 141 15.13 -8.11 13.34
C ASP A 141 15.82 -7.44 12.16
N SER A 142 16.92 -6.76 12.41
CA SER A 142 17.70 -6.10 11.36
C SER A 142 18.11 -7.05 10.24
N LYS A 143 18.12 -8.36 10.51
CA LYS A 143 18.44 -9.38 9.51
C LYS A 143 17.31 -9.60 8.50
N LEU A 144 16.13 -9.06 8.76
CA LEU A 144 15.01 -9.14 7.82
C LEU A 144 15.17 -8.20 6.63
N GLN A 145 16.14 -7.32 6.69
CA GLN A 145 16.42 -6.38 5.61
C GLN A 145 17.12 -7.05 4.43
#